data_686c34704cb8d26e229f5dbad02a00e9
#
_entry.id   686c34704cb8d26e229f5dbad02a00e9
#
_cell.length_a   1.000
_cell.length_b   1.000
_cell.length_c   1.000
_cell.angle_alpha   90.00
_cell.angle_beta   90.00
_cell.angle_gamma   90.00
#
_symmetry.space_group_name_H-M   'P 1'
#
loop_
_entity.id
_entity.type
_entity.pdbx_description
1 polymer ?
#
loop_
_entity_poly.entity_id
_entity_poly.type
_entity_poly.pdbx_seq_one_letter_code
_entity_poly.pdbx_strand_id
1 'polypeptide(L)'
;MSDVRNVVIVGSGPAGYTAAIYAARAQLDPIIYEGSVTAGGALMNTTEVENFPGFTDGVMGPDLMDSMRNQAKRFGAELITDDIIEMDLTGEIKVLKDGSGNTVKAKSVILATGSAYREIGLVNEKRLSGHGVSWCATCDGFFFRGQTIAVVGGGDSAVEEATFLTRFADKVVMIHRRDSLRASKIMAERAKANPKIEFLWNTEVIDVLGADKVEGLKLRNTVDGSESERAFTGLFVAIGHIPRSELIIGQIDLDAEGYVICEGRSTRTNQKGVFACGDLVDHTYRQAITAAGSGCAAALDAEKFLSH
;
A
#
# COMPACT_ATOMS: atom_id res chain seq x y z
N MET A 1 29.69 22.97 6.92
CA MET A 1 29.64 21.82 6.01
C MET A 1 28.40 21.07 6.42
N SER A 2 27.42 20.85 5.53
CA SER A 2 26.25 20.02 5.88
C SER A 2 26.75 18.63 6.20
N ASP A 3 26.45 18.17 7.40
CA ASP A 3 26.90 16.88 7.91
C ASP A 3 26.28 15.77 7.02
N VAL A 4 27.11 14.86 6.51
CA VAL A 4 26.65 13.76 5.66
C VAL A 4 26.09 12.68 6.59
N ARG A 5 24.79 12.41 6.50
CA ARG A 5 24.12 11.39 7.30
C ARG A 5 24.52 9.98 6.89
N ASN A 6 24.53 9.07 7.81
CA ASN A 6 24.77 7.66 7.50
C ASN A 6 23.58 7.08 6.72
N VAL A 7 22.35 7.28 7.21
CA VAL A 7 21.12 6.73 6.63
C VAL A 7 20.03 7.79 6.59
N VAL A 8 19.40 7.96 5.43
CA VAL A 8 18.14 8.68 5.28
C VAL A 8 17.05 7.71 4.83
N ILE A 9 15.92 7.72 5.52
CA ILE A 9 14.75 6.88 5.22
C ILE A 9 13.65 7.77 4.67
N VAL A 10 13.05 7.38 3.55
CA VAL A 10 11.97 8.14 2.91
C VAL A 10 10.68 7.33 2.96
N GLY A 11 9.71 7.84 3.74
CA GLY A 11 8.42 7.20 3.98
C GLY A 11 8.31 6.58 5.37
N SER A 12 7.12 6.68 5.97
CA SER A 12 6.84 6.39 7.38
C SER A 12 5.81 5.27 7.61
N GLY A 13 5.50 4.46 6.61
CA GLY A 13 4.70 3.26 6.80
C GLY A 13 5.41 2.21 7.69
N PRO A 14 4.81 1.04 7.90
CA PRO A 14 5.42 -0.03 8.72
C PRO A 14 6.85 -0.38 8.29
N ALA A 15 7.16 -0.31 6.99
CA ALA A 15 8.51 -0.53 6.47
C ALA A 15 9.49 0.57 6.95
N GLY A 16 9.11 1.85 6.80
CA GLY A 16 9.96 2.99 7.15
C GLY A 16 10.24 3.07 8.65
N TYR A 17 9.23 2.98 9.50
CA TYR A 17 9.46 2.99 10.95
C TYR A 17 10.23 1.76 11.42
N THR A 18 10.00 0.59 10.86
CA THR A 18 10.81 -0.59 11.20
C THR A 18 12.26 -0.39 10.78
N ALA A 19 12.51 0.13 9.58
CA ALA A 19 13.87 0.46 9.14
C ALA A 19 14.53 1.48 10.10
N ALA A 20 13.80 2.52 10.52
CA ALA A 20 14.30 3.53 11.47
C ALA A 20 14.64 2.93 12.84
N ILE A 21 13.80 2.02 13.37
CA ILE A 21 14.05 1.31 14.62
C ILE A 21 15.35 0.51 14.54
N TYR A 22 15.53 -0.30 13.49
CA TYR A 22 16.71 -1.16 13.35
C TYR A 22 17.98 -0.35 13.08
N ALA A 23 17.92 0.66 12.21
CA ALA A 23 19.07 1.54 11.94
C ALA A 23 19.48 2.35 13.18
N ALA A 24 18.52 2.87 13.97
CA ALA A 24 18.83 3.57 15.21
C ALA A 24 19.48 2.64 16.25
N ARG A 25 18.98 1.41 16.38
CA ARG A 25 19.58 0.41 17.28
C ARG A 25 20.99 0.00 16.87
N ALA A 26 21.28 0.05 15.56
CA ALA A 26 22.63 -0.15 15.02
C ALA A 26 23.53 1.09 15.11
N GLN A 27 23.06 2.16 15.78
CA GLN A 27 23.79 3.43 15.97
C GLN A 27 24.18 4.12 14.64
N LEU A 28 23.30 4.03 13.64
CA LEU A 28 23.51 4.65 12.34
C LEU A 28 22.96 6.09 12.26
N ASP A 29 22.38 6.61 13.34
CA ASP A 29 21.78 7.95 13.45
C ASP A 29 20.84 8.28 12.28
N PRO A 30 19.80 7.45 12.05
CA PRO A 30 18.93 7.62 10.89
C PRO A 30 18.06 8.86 11.01
N ILE A 31 17.84 9.52 9.86
CA ILE A 31 16.74 10.48 9.66
C ILE A 31 15.64 9.78 8.89
N ILE A 32 14.39 9.94 9.31
CA ILE A 32 13.22 9.51 8.57
C ILE A 32 12.36 10.69 8.18
N TYR A 33 12.08 10.84 6.88
CA TYR A 33 11.09 11.77 6.34
C TYR A 33 9.72 11.10 6.31
N GLU A 34 8.83 11.59 7.16
CA GLU A 34 7.55 10.94 7.45
C GLU A 34 6.43 11.28 6.46
N GLY A 35 6.59 12.36 5.70
CA GLY A 35 5.55 13.00 4.90
C GLY A 35 4.89 14.15 5.65
N SER A 36 4.43 15.17 4.90
CA SER A 36 3.88 16.40 5.46
C SER A 36 2.41 16.29 5.86
N VAL A 37 1.64 15.42 5.19
CA VAL A 37 0.17 15.33 5.37
C VAL A 37 -0.22 14.17 6.27
N THR A 38 0.37 12.99 6.08
CA THR A 38 -0.03 11.78 6.82
C THR A 38 1.19 10.95 7.17
N ALA A 39 1.83 11.26 8.30
CA ALA A 39 2.86 10.42 8.87
C ALA A 39 2.26 9.07 9.31
N GLY A 40 2.87 7.94 8.92
CA GLY A 40 2.39 6.59 9.23
C GLY A 40 1.87 5.79 8.03
N GLY A 41 1.72 6.44 6.87
CA GLY A 41 1.37 5.76 5.61
C GLY A 41 -0.07 5.24 5.57
N ALA A 42 -0.31 4.16 4.82
CA ALA A 42 -1.65 3.66 4.52
C ALA A 42 -2.48 3.28 5.75
N LEU A 43 -1.84 2.79 6.83
CA LEU A 43 -2.54 2.39 8.05
C LEU A 43 -3.17 3.55 8.83
N MET A 44 -2.77 4.78 8.57
CA MET A 44 -3.42 5.96 9.17
C MET A 44 -4.86 6.17 8.68
N ASN A 45 -5.20 5.58 7.53
CA ASN A 45 -6.52 5.70 6.90
C ASN A 45 -7.36 4.42 7.05
N THR A 46 -6.92 3.46 7.86
CA THR A 46 -7.68 2.25 8.15
C THR A 46 -8.26 2.25 9.56
N THR A 47 -9.18 1.34 9.81
CA THR A 47 -9.79 1.14 11.12
C THR A 47 -8.98 0.12 11.93
N GLU A 48 -9.57 -0.97 12.34
CA GLU A 48 -8.95 -2.01 13.13
C GLU A 48 -8.06 -2.92 12.26
N VAL A 49 -6.85 -3.20 12.75
CA VAL A 49 -5.88 -4.13 12.17
C VAL A 49 -5.83 -5.38 13.05
N GLU A 50 -6.48 -6.45 12.61
CA GLU A 50 -6.57 -7.72 13.36
C GLU A 50 -5.44 -8.69 13.03
N ASN A 51 -4.70 -8.45 11.93
CA ASN A 51 -3.75 -9.39 11.37
C ASN A 51 -2.27 -9.00 11.58
N PHE A 52 -1.98 -8.00 12.42
CA PHE A 52 -0.61 -7.70 12.82
C PHE A 52 -0.27 -8.50 14.08
N PRO A 53 0.70 -9.43 14.03
CA PRO A 53 1.00 -10.31 15.16
C PRO A 53 1.43 -9.55 16.42
N GLY A 54 0.95 -9.98 17.57
CA GLY A 54 1.24 -9.40 18.89
C GLY A 54 0.07 -8.58 19.48
N PHE A 55 -0.99 -8.38 18.72
CA PHE A 55 -2.22 -7.71 19.17
C PHE A 55 -3.38 -8.70 19.12
N THR A 56 -3.66 -9.34 20.25
CA THR A 56 -4.66 -10.43 20.37
C THR A 56 -6.07 -9.95 20.02
N ASP A 57 -6.39 -8.74 20.41
CA ASP A 57 -7.72 -8.14 20.25
C ASP A 57 -7.75 -7.12 19.08
N GLY A 58 -6.75 -7.16 18.18
CA GLY A 58 -6.58 -6.15 17.15
C GLY A 58 -5.98 -4.84 17.69
N VAL A 59 -5.74 -3.91 16.82
CA VAL A 59 -5.25 -2.56 17.12
C VAL A 59 -5.74 -1.59 16.05
N MET A 60 -6.10 -0.37 16.43
CA MET A 60 -6.40 0.66 15.43
C MET A 60 -5.16 0.98 14.60
N GLY A 61 -5.32 1.09 13.29
CA GLY A 61 -4.21 1.39 12.39
C GLY A 61 -3.39 2.62 12.82
N PRO A 62 -4.01 3.77 13.13
CA PRO A 62 -3.30 4.94 13.68
C PRO A 62 -2.53 4.64 14.97
N ASP A 63 -3.10 3.88 15.91
CA ASP A 63 -2.46 3.56 17.19
C ASP A 63 -1.23 2.64 16.99
N LEU A 64 -1.31 1.71 16.05
CA LEU A 64 -0.17 0.89 15.65
C LEU A 64 0.96 1.76 15.09
N MET A 65 0.63 2.69 14.20
CA MET A 65 1.63 3.58 13.59
C MET A 65 2.24 4.55 14.58
N ASP A 66 1.45 5.11 15.50
CA ASP A 66 1.94 5.95 16.60
C ASP A 66 2.87 5.16 17.53
N SER A 67 2.55 3.90 17.81
CA SER A 67 3.42 3.02 18.61
C SER A 67 4.76 2.78 17.92
N MET A 68 4.76 2.48 16.61
CA MET A 68 5.98 2.28 15.82
C MET A 68 6.81 3.57 15.73
N ARG A 69 6.15 4.71 15.51
CA ARG A 69 6.77 6.04 15.49
C ARG A 69 7.48 6.36 16.81
N ASN A 70 6.78 6.18 17.92
CA ASN A 70 7.32 6.42 19.25
C ASN A 70 8.48 5.45 19.58
N GLN A 71 8.42 4.22 19.08
CA GLN A 71 9.51 3.26 19.23
C GLN A 71 10.75 3.70 18.44
N ALA A 72 10.61 4.16 17.20
CA ALA A 72 11.72 4.71 16.41
C ALA A 72 12.38 5.91 17.12
N LYS A 73 11.54 6.86 17.59
CA LYS A 73 12.00 8.02 18.35
C LYS A 73 12.73 7.65 19.64
N ARG A 74 12.23 6.66 20.38
CA ARG A 74 12.86 6.17 21.62
C ARG A 74 14.27 5.63 21.38
N PHE A 75 14.54 5.02 20.22
CA PHE A 75 15.87 4.54 19.87
C PHE A 75 16.80 5.60 19.26
N GLY A 76 16.29 6.84 19.08
CA GLY A 76 17.10 7.96 18.61
C GLY A 76 17.01 8.27 17.13
N ALA A 77 16.03 7.70 16.39
CA ALA A 77 15.75 8.15 15.03
C ALA A 77 15.27 9.61 15.04
N GLU A 78 15.82 10.43 14.16
CA GLU A 78 15.36 11.80 13.92
C GLU A 78 14.17 11.76 12.96
N LEU A 79 13.03 12.30 13.36
CA LEU A 79 11.80 12.29 12.62
C LEU A 79 11.52 13.67 12.03
N ILE A 80 11.40 13.75 10.70
CA ILE A 80 11.12 15.00 9.97
C ILE A 80 9.74 14.89 9.33
N THR A 81 8.82 15.75 9.79
CA THR A 81 7.47 15.83 9.23
C THR A 81 7.49 16.75 8.00
N ASP A 82 8.05 16.25 6.92
CA ASP A 82 8.12 16.89 5.61
C ASP A 82 8.22 15.83 4.50
N ASP A 83 7.95 16.22 3.26
CA ASP A 83 8.08 15.37 2.10
C ASP A 83 9.46 15.53 1.45
N ILE A 84 10.02 14.45 0.93
CA ILE A 84 11.10 14.56 -0.04
C ILE A 84 10.47 14.82 -1.41
N ILE A 85 10.92 15.88 -2.08
CA ILE A 85 10.39 16.33 -3.37
C ILE A 85 11.35 16.14 -4.53
N GLU A 86 12.64 15.93 -4.25
CA GLU A 86 13.67 15.70 -5.25
C GLU A 86 14.78 14.81 -4.66
N MET A 87 15.32 13.91 -5.48
CA MET A 87 16.42 13.02 -5.10
C MET A 87 17.44 12.92 -6.24
N ASP A 88 18.72 12.96 -5.90
CA ASP A 88 19.82 12.45 -6.74
C ASP A 88 20.45 11.25 -5.99
N LEU A 89 20.21 10.06 -6.53
CA LEU A 89 20.65 8.79 -5.96
C LEU A 89 21.84 8.18 -6.70
N THR A 90 22.35 8.82 -7.72
CA THR A 90 23.36 8.28 -8.64
C THR A 90 24.79 8.38 -8.11
N GLY A 91 25.09 9.40 -7.30
CA GLY A 91 26.42 9.64 -6.74
C GLY A 91 26.80 8.73 -5.57
N GLU A 92 28.03 8.76 -5.12
CA GLU A 92 28.48 8.10 -3.89
C GLU A 92 27.76 8.67 -2.67
N ILE A 93 27.63 9.99 -2.60
CA ILE A 93 26.79 10.70 -1.64
C ILE A 93 25.47 11.03 -2.29
N LYS A 94 24.37 10.52 -1.69
CA LYS A 94 23.01 10.78 -2.13
C LYS A 94 22.58 12.16 -1.67
N VAL A 95 21.81 12.85 -2.49
CA VAL A 95 21.34 14.21 -2.20
C VAL A 95 19.82 14.23 -2.29
N LEU A 96 19.15 14.61 -1.21
CA LEU A 96 17.70 14.71 -1.15
C LEU A 96 17.31 16.12 -0.77
N LYS A 97 16.21 16.60 -1.36
CA LYS A 97 15.63 17.93 -1.06
C LYS A 97 14.23 17.75 -0.50
N ASP A 98 13.97 18.42 0.61
CA ASP A 98 12.64 18.39 1.24
C ASP A 98 11.72 19.51 0.71
N GLY A 99 10.43 19.42 1.07
CA GLY A 99 9.40 20.38 0.69
C GLY A 99 9.64 21.79 1.25
N SER A 100 10.36 21.91 2.35
CA SER A 100 10.79 23.19 2.95
C SER A 100 12.00 23.80 2.25
N GLY A 101 12.60 23.10 1.27
CA GLY A 101 13.74 23.56 0.47
C GLY A 101 15.10 23.24 1.08
N ASN A 102 15.17 22.50 2.19
CA ASN A 102 16.43 22.05 2.75
C ASN A 102 16.99 20.89 1.96
N THR A 103 18.32 20.74 1.99
CA THR A 103 19.02 19.64 1.35
C THR A 103 19.71 18.79 2.40
N VAL A 104 19.46 17.48 2.38
CA VAL A 104 20.15 16.48 3.19
C VAL A 104 21.04 15.62 2.31
N LYS A 105 22.24 15.31 2.79
CA LYS A 105 23.20 14.44 2.13
C LYS A 105 23.34 13.15 2.95
N ALA A 106 23.38 12.01 2.27
CA ALA A 106 23.46 10.71 2.91
C ALA A 106 24.43 9.76 2.20
N LYS A 107 25.08 8.89 2.98
CA LYS A 107 25.85 7.78 2.45
C LYS A 107 24.94 6.67 1.92
N SER A 108 23.78 6.48 2.57
CA SER A 108 22.79 5.50 2.15
C SER A 108 21.37 6.04 2.29
N VAL A 109 20.46 5.51 1.45
CA VAL A 109 19.05 5.85 1.44
C VAL A 109 18.20 4.58 1.46
N ILE A 110 17.17 4.55 2.30
CA ILE A 110 16.16 3.50 2.31
C ILE A 110 14.85 4.10 1.78
N LEU A 111 14.39 3.59 0.65
CA LEU A 111 13.14 3.96 0.01
C LEU A 111 12.00 3.10 0.57
N ALA A 112 11.08 3.72 1.31
CA ALA A 112 9.93 3.08 1.96
C ALA A 112 8.63 3.84 1.65
N THR A 113 8.52 4.41 0.45
CA THR A 113 7.42 5.29 0.01
C THR A 113 6.09 4.56 -0.17
N GLY A 114 6.13 3.21 -0.25
CA GLY A 114 4.94 2.38 -0.36
C GLY A 114 4.24 2.46 -1.71
N SER A 115 2.94 2.13 -1.71
CA SER A 115 2.07 2.21 -2.87
C SER A 115 0.75 2.90 -2.52
N ALA A 116 0.05 3.39 -3.53
CA ALA A 116 -1.31 3.89 -3.43
C ALA A 116 -2.27 2.91 -4.10
N TYR A 117 -3.48 2.79 -3.59
CA TYR A 117 -4.56 2.10 -4.29
C TYR A 117 -5.02 2.92 -5.49
N ARG A 118 -5.40 2.23 -6.56
CA ARG A 118 -6.16 2.88 -7.63
C ARG A 118 -7.60 3.05 -7.17
N GLU A 119 -8.08 4.27 -7.24
CA GLU A 119 -9.44 4.63 -6.92
C GLU A 119 -10.31 4.64 -8.18
N ILE A 120 -11.61 4.42 -8.04
CA ILE A 120 -12.60 4.68 -9.11
C ILE A 120 -12.68 6.18 -9.34
N GLY A 121 -12.48 6.97 -8.29
CA GLY A 121 -12.50 8.43 -8.31
C GLY A 121 -13.84 9.04 -7.92
N LEU A 122 -14.65 8.32 -7.15
CA LEU A 122 -15.95 8.77 -6.68
C LEU A 122 -15.84 9.48 -5.32
N VAL A 123 -16.62 10.54 -5.13
CA VAL A 123 -16.63 11.30 -3.87
C VAL A 123 -17.02 10.42 -2.68
N ASN A 124 -18.06 9.59 -2.86
CA ASN A 124 -18.56 8.71 -1.80
C ASN A 124 -17.64 7.50 -1.57
N GLU A 125 -16.82 7.09 -2.55
CA GLU A 125 -15.77 6.09 -2.36
C GLU A 125 -14.82 6.51 -1.23
N LYS A 126 -14.34 7.76 -1.26
CA LYS A 126 -13.45 8.29 -0.23
C LYS A 126 -14.16 8.49 1.10
N ARG A 127 -15.36 9.03 1.09
CA ARG A 127 -16.14 9.30 2.30
C ARG A 127 -16.47 8.03 3.09
N LEU A 128 -16.72 6.94 2.39
CA LEU A 128 -17.09 5.64 2.97
C LEU A 128 -15.91 4.66 3.08
N SER A 129 -14.68 5.14 2.91
CA SER A 129 -13.47 4.37 3.20
C SER A 129 -13.47 3.86 4.65
N GLY A 130 -13.27 2.55 4.84
CA GLY A 130 -13.38 1.90 6.16
C GLY A 130 -14.82 1.74 6.69
N HIS A 131 -15.81 2.30 5.98
CA HIS A 131 -17.23 2.20 6.32
C HIS A 131 -18.00 1.39 5.27
N GLY A 132 -17.36 0.37 4.73
CA GLY A 132 -17.89 -0.53 3.72
C GLY A 132 -17.21 -0.41 2.38
N VAL A 133 -16.42 0.62 2.10
CA VAL A 133 -15.47 0.67 0.98
C VAL A 133 -14.10 0.22 1.44
N SER A 134 -13.51 -0.74 0.73
CA SER A 134 -12.19 -1.31 1.00
C SER A 134 -11.39 -1.55 -0.28
N TRP A 135 -10.06 -1.56 -0.15
CA TRP A 135 -9.11 -1.93 -1.21
C TRP A 135 -8.28 -3.18 -0.84
N CYS A 136 -8.63 -3.84 0.27
CA CYS A 136 -7.88 -5.00 0.77
C CYS A 136 -8.83 -6.11 1.25
N ALA A 137 -9.04 -7.11 0.43
CA ALA A 137 -9.88 -8.26 0.78
C ALA A 137 -9.34 -9.04 1.99
N THR A 138 -8.03 -9.20 2.09
CA THR A 138 -7.35 -9.89 3.20
C THR A 138 -7.45 -9.15 4.53
N CYS A 139 -7.56 -7.83 4.48
CA CYS A 139 -7.68 -7.00 5.67
C CYS A 139 -9.12 -7.02 6.21
N ASP A 140 -10.09 -6.76 5.33
CA ASP A 140 -11.45 -6.39 5.72
C ASP A 140 -12.50 -7.47 5.43
N GLY A 141 -12.15 -8.55 4.71
CA GLY A 141 -13.12 -9.57 4.28
C GLY A 141 -13.88 -10.23 5.43
N PHE A 142 -13.24 -10.35 6.59
CA PHE A 142 -13.84 -10.93 7.79
C PHE A 142 -15.10 -10.16 8.28
N PHE A 143 -15.11 -8.83 8.14
CA PHE A 143 -16.22 -7.99 8.61
C PHE A 143 -17.49 -8.15 7.77
N PHE A 144 -17.41 -8.82 6.62
CA PHE A 144 -18.54 -9.00 5.68
C PHE A 144 -19.14 -10.39 5.70
N ARG A 145 -19.07 -11.11 6.84
CA ARG A 145 -19.66 -12.44 6.99
C ARG A 145 -21.18 -12.39 6.81
N GLY A 146 -21.69 -13.33 6.00
CA GLY A 146 -23.12 -13.46 5.74
C GLY A 146 -23.74 -12.34 4.92
N GLN A 147 -22.91 -11.53 4.25
CA GLN A 147 -23.36 -10.33 3.55
C GLN A 147 -23.21 -10.48 2.01
N THR A 148 -23.89 -9.59 1.29
CA THR A 148 -23.72 -9.46 -0.16
C THR A 148 -22.87 -8.23 -0.46
N ILE A 149 -21.71 -8.46 -1.08
CA ILE A 149 -20.70 -7.44 -1.36
C ILE A 149 -20.37 -7.37 -2.85
N ALA A 150 -19.85 -6.24 -3.27
CA ALA A 150 -19.35 -6.01 -4.62
C ALA A 150 -17.82 -5.98 -4.67
N VAL A 151 -17.25 -6.48 -5.78
CA VAL A 151 -15.83 -6.34 -6.13
C VAL A 151 -15.73 -5.70 -7.49
N VAL A 152 -15.11 -4.52 -7.58
CA VAL A 152 -14.85 -3.85 -8.86
C VAL A 152 -13.47 -4.24 -9.36
N GLY A 153 -13.41 -4.81 -10.55
CA GLY A 153 -12.16 -5.20 -11.18
C GLY A 153 -12.34 -6.28 -12.22
N GLY A 154 -11.23 -6.78 -12.79
CA GLY A 154 -11.32 -7.82 -13.82
C GLY A 154 -9.97 -8.41 -14.20
N GLY A 155 -8.90 -8.08 -13.49
CA GLY A 155 -7.58 -8.73 -13.57
C GLY A 155 -7.45 -9.89 -12.57
N ASP A 156 -6.29 -10.53 -12.55
CA ASP A 156 -6.00 -11.66 -11.64
C ASP A 156 -6.22 -11.29 -10.17
N SER A 157 -5.73 -10.13 -9.72
CA SER A 157 -5.93 -9.66 -8.35
C SER A 157 -7.41 -9.53 -7.97
N ALA A 158 -8.25 -8.99 -8.87
CA ALA A 158 -9.68 -8.85 -8.59
C ALA A 158 -10.38 -10.21 -8.46
N VAL A 159 -9.98 -11.18 -9.29
CA VAL A 159 -10.50 -12.56 -9.23
C VAL A 159 -10.04 -13.27 -7.96
N GLU A 160 -8.79 -13.07 -7.57
CA GLU A 160 -8.23 -13.63 -6.35
C GLU A 160 -8.94 -13.07 -5.11
N GLU A 161 -9.09 -11.75 -5.03
CA GLU A 161 -9.80 -11.07 -3.96
C GLU A 161 -11.27 -11.50 -3.89
N ALA A 162 -11.99 -11.53 -5.02
CA ALA A 162 -13.36 -11.98 -5.07
C ALA A 162 -13.49 -13.44 -4.58
N THR A 163 -12.58 -14.32 -5.01
CA THR A 163 -12.56 -15.72 -4.58
C THR A 163 -12.27 -15.84 -3.08
N PHE A 164 -11.32 -15.05 -2.56
CA PHE A 164 -11.02 -15.00 -1.12
C PHE A 164 -12.23 -14.58 -0.30
N LEU A 165 -12.93 -13.53 -0.72
CA LEU A 165 -14.09 -12.97 -0.05
C LEU A 165 -15.27 -13.95 0.04
N THR A 166 -15.38 -14.94 -0.87
CA THR A 166 -16.42 -15.97 -0.78
C THR A 166 -16.30 -16.87 0.47
N ARG A 167 -15.17 -16.83 1.18
CA ARG A 167 -14.98 -17.53 2.46
C ARG A 167 -15.84 -16.92 3.57
N PHE A 168 -16.15 -15.65 3.44
CA PHE A 168 -16.88 -14.87 4.45
C PHE A 168 -18.28 -14.47 3.97
N ALA A 169 -18.34 -13.82 2.81
CA ALA A 169 -19.59 -13.33 2.25
C ALA A 169 -20.51 -14.48 1.79
N ASP A 170 -21.81 -14.25 1.86
CA ASP A 170 -22.80 -15.15 1.27
C ASP A 170 -22.80 -15.02 -0.25
N LYS A 171 -22.57 -13.80 -0.74
CA LYS A 171 -22.52 -13.50 -2.17
C LYS A 171 -21.49 -12.42 -2.48
N VAL A 172 -20.69 -12.66 -3.51
CA VAL A 172 -19.74 -11.71 -4.07
C VAL A 172 -20.16 -11.38 -5.50
N VAL A 173 -20.39 -10.11 -5.79
CA VAL A 173 -20.77 -9.65 -7.13
C VAL A 173 -19.59 -8.92 -7.76
N MET A 174 -18.98 -9.55 -8.77
CA MET A 174 -17.92 -8.91 -9.54
C MET A 174 -18.52 -7.96 -10.57
N ILE A 175 -18.15 -6.70 -10.47
CA ILE A 175 -18.58 -5.63 -11.39
C ILE A 175 -17.44 -5.35 -12.35
N HIS A 176 -17.66 -5.58 -13.64
CA HIS A 176 -16.65 -5.37 -14.67
C HIS A 176 -17.20 -4.60 -15.87
N ARG A 177 -16.46 -3.56 -16.28
CA ARG A 177 -16.84 -2.65 -17.37
C ARG A 177 -16.83 -3.24 -18.78
N ARG A 178 -16.40 -4.50 -18.94
CA ARG A 178 -16.35 -5.23 -20.20
C ARG A 178 -17.16 -6.53 -20.08
N ASP A 179 -17.31 -7.24 -21.16
CA ASP A 179 -18.02 -8.53 -21.27
C ASP A 179 -17.16 -9.75 -20.87
N SER A 180 -15.87 -9.51 -20.56
CA SER A 180 -14.93 -10.56 -20.22
C SER A 180 -13.81 -10.08 -19.31
N LEU A 181 -13.30 -10.96 -18.44
CA LEU A 181 -12.19 -10.69 -17.55
C LEU A 181 -10.87 -10.56 -18.32
N ARG A 182 -9.96 -9.74 -17.78
CA ARG A 182 -8.55 -9.69 -18.23
C ARG A 182 -7.67 -10.68 -17.46
N ALA A 183 -8.21 -11.33 -16.45
CA ALA A 183 -7.52 -12.34 -15.66
C ALA A 183 -7.09 -13.52 -16.53
N SER A 184 -6.07 -14.26 -16.07
CA SER A 184 -5.65 -15.50 -16.68
C SER A 184 -6.83 -16.47 -16.82
N LYS A 185 -6.83 -17.28 -17.88
CA LYS A 185 -7.94 -18.18 -18.19
C LYS A 185 -8.31 -19.08 -17.00
N ILE A 186 -7.28 -19.59 -16.30
CA ILE A 186 -7.47 -20.48 -15.15
C ILE A 186 -8.16 -19.78 -13.97
N MET A 187 -7.79 -18.52 -13.72
CA MET A 187 -8.40 -17.71 -12.66
C MET A 187 -9.84 -17.34 -13.02
N ALA A 188 -10.07 -16.92 -14.25
CA ALA A 188 -11.40 -16.60 -14.75
C ALA A 188 -12.36 -17.81 -14.69
N GLU A 189 -11.90 -19.01 -15.05
CA GLU A 189 -12.69 -20.24 -14.95
C GLU A 189 -13.01 -20.61 -13.51
N ARG A 190 -12.06 -20.47 -12.58
CA ARG A 190 -12.30 -20.67 -11.14
C ARG A 190 -13.37 -19.74 -10.58
N ALA A 191 -13.30 -18.46 -10.92
CA ALA A 191 -14.31 -17.51 -10.47
C ALA A 191 -15.70 -17.84 -11.04
N LYS A 192 -15.78 -18.18 -12.34
CA LYS A 192 -17.04 -18.56 -12.99
C LYS A 192 -17.66 -19.84 -12.40
N ALA A 193 -16.81 -20.77 -11.96
CA ALA A 193 -17.25 -22.03 -11.33
C ALA A 193 -17.68 -21.86 -9.86
N ASN A 194 -17.38 -20.72 -9.23
CA ASN A 194 -17.71 -20.48 -7.83
C ASN A 194 -19.19 -20.07 -7.69
N PRO A 195 -20.03 -20.85 -6.99
CA PRO A 195 -21.47 -20.58 -6.88
C PRO A 195 -21.82 -19.31 -6.09
N LYS A 196 -20.88 -18.77 -5.33
CA LYS A 196 -21.04 -17.53 -4.59
C LYS A 196 -20.67 -16.28 -5.38
N ILE A 197 -20.04 -16.44 -6.58
CA ILE A 197 -19.64 -15.32 -7.43
C ILE A 197 -20.67 -15.10 -8.53
N GLU A 198 -21.23 -13.90 -8.55
CA GLU A 198 -22.05 -13.39 -9.65
C GLU A 198 -21.25 -12.35 -10.44
N PHE A 199 -21.49 -12.25 -11.76
CA PHE A 199 -20.85 -11.25 -12.61
C PHE A 199 -21.87 -10.24 -13.14
N LEU A 200 -21.56 -8.97 -12.98
CA LEU A 200 -22.20 -7.87 -13.67
C LEU A 200 -21.26 -7.36 -14.75
N TRP A 201 -21.47 -7.87 -15.95
CA TRP A 201 -20.70 -7.50 -17.13
C TRP A 201 -21.17 -6.14 -17.69
N ASN A 202 -20.26 -5.50 -18.45
CA ASN A 202 -20.55 -4.21 -19.08
C ASN A 202 -21.11 -3.19 -18.08
N THR A 203 -20.62 -3.21 -16.87
CA THR A 203 -21.15 -2.40 -15.77
C THR A 203 -20.03 -1.67 -15.06
N GLU A 204 -20.23 -0.41 -14.78
CA GLU A 204 -19.35 0.41 -13.95
C GLU A 204 -20.10 0.99 -12.75
N VAL A 205 -19.39 1.22 -11.67
CA VAL A 205 -19.90 1.92 -10.50
C VAL A 205 -19.77 3.42 -10.75
N ILE A 206 -20.86 4.15 -10.63
CA ILE A 206 -20.89 5.60 -10.83
C ILE A 206 -21.16 6.37 -9.55
N ASP A 207 -21.65 5.71 -8.50
CA ASP A 207 -21.70 6.26 -7.13
C ASP A 207 -21.81 5.15 -6.09
N VAL A 208 -21.43 5.48 -4.84
CA VAL A 208 -21.58 4.63 -3.67
C VAL A 208 -22.65 5.23 -2.78
N LEU A 209 -23.70 4.46 -2.50
CA LEU A 209 -24.88 4.90 -1.76
C LEU A 209 -24.76 4.54 -0.27
N GLY A 210 -25.23 5.43 0.57
CA GLY A 210 -25.28 5.28 2.02
C GLY A 210 -24.86 6.56 2.75
N ALA A 211 -25.39 6.76 3.96
CA ALA A 211 -25.07 7.92 4.80
C ALA A 211 -23.76 7.67 5.60
N ASP A 212 -23.77 6.70 6.50
CA ASP A 212 -22.66 6.40 7.40
C ASP A 212 -21.86 5.17 6.98
N LYS A 213 -22.44 4.31 6.16
CA LYS A 213 -21.85 3.09 5.63
C LYS A 213 -22.39 2.78 4.24
N VAL A 214 -21.76 1.85 3.53
CA VAL A 214 -22.26 1.38 2.23
C VAL A 214 -23.60 0.66 2.41
N GLU A 215 -24.60 1.11 1.66
CA GLU A 215 -25.96 0.52 1.60
C GLU A 215 -26.30 0.05 0.20
N GLY A 216 -25.58 0.55 -0.82
CA GLY A 216 -25.79 0.17 -2.20
C GLY A 216 -24.80 0.85 -3.14
N LEU A 217 -24.94 0.54 -4.41
CA LEU A 217 -24.15 1.15 -5.49
C LEU A 217 -25.09 1.64 -6.59
N LYS A 218 -24.77 2.80 -7.14
CA LYS A 218 -25.33 3.27 -8.39
C LYS A 218 -24.46 2.78 -9.55
N LEU A 219 -25.08 2.08 -10.48
CA LEU A 219 -24.44 1.35 -11.56
C LEU A 219 -24.86 1.93 -12.90
N ARG A 220 -23.95 1.90 -13.87
CA ARG A 220 -24.24 2.27 -15.27
C ARG A 220 -23.79 1.14 -16.19
N ASN A 221 -24.66 0.74 -17.09
CA ASN A 221 -24.31 -0.16 -18.18
C ASN A 221 -23.44 0.59 -19.21
N THR A 222 -22.30 0.01 -19.57
CA THR A 222 -21.33 0.64 -20.48
C THR A 222 -21.70 0.52 -21.97
N VAL A 223 -22.73 -0.29 -22.31
CA VAL A 223 -23.17 -0.53 -23.70
C VAL A 223 -24.31 0.42 -24.06
N ASP A 224 -25.34 0.51 -23.22
CA ASP A 224 -26.54 1.28 -23.50
C ASP A 224 -26.71 2.52 -22.62
N GLY A 225 -25.82 2.70 -21.62
CA GLY A 225 -25.84 3.85 -20.72
C GLY A 225 -26.95 3.81 -19.66
N SER A 226 -27.72 2.73 -19.57
CA SER A 226 -28.78 2.61 -18.57
C SER A 226 -28.22 2.60 -17.15
N GLU A 227 -28.91 3.30 -16.25
CA GLU A 227 -28.54 3.37 -14.84
C GLU A 227 -29.47 2.53 -13.98
N SER A 228 -28.92 1.96 -12.93
CA SER A 228 -29.66 1.18 -11.93
C SER A 228 -29.02 1.32 -10.55
N GLU A 229 -29.78 1.00 -9.52
CA GLU A 229 -29.27 0.92 -8.15
C GLU A 229 -29.42 -0.52 -7.64
N ARG A 230 -28.41 -0.97 -6.90
CA ARG A 230 -28.43 -2.29 -6.28
C ARG A 230 -27.87 -2.23 -4.87
N ALA A 231 -28.55 -2.90 -3.93
CA ALA A 231 -28.13 -2.98 -2.55
C ALA A 231 -26.88 -3.84 -2.38
N PHE A 232 -25.91 -3.31 -1.66
CA PHE A 232 -24.68 -3.97 -1.22
C PHE A 232 -24.30 -3.41 0.15
N THR A 233 -23.67 -4.24 0.97
CA THR A 233 -23.17 -3.79 2.28
C THR A 233 -21.67 -3.47 2.26
N GLY A 234 -20.99 -3.78 1.15
CA GLY A 234 -19.58 -3.49 0.96
C GLY A 234 -19.18 -3.41 -0.49
N LEU A 235 -18.16 -2.60 -0.76
CA LEU A 235 -17.51 -2.43 -2.05
C LEU A 235 -16.00 -2.64 -1.88
N PHE A 236 -15.45 -3.64 -2.57
CA PHE A 236 -14.02 -3.86 -2.70
C PHE A 236 -13.53 -3.34 -4.05
N VAL A 237 -12.58 -2.41 -4.02
CA VAL A 237 -12.04 -1.77 -5.22
C VAL A 237 -10.72 -2.44 -5.59
N ALA A 238 -10.79 -3.43 -6.49
CA ALA A 238 -9.67 -4.29 -6.90
C ALA A 238 -9.19 -3.95 -8.32
N ILE A 239 -8.85 -2.68 -8.57
CA ILE A 239 -8.41 -2.19 -9.89
C ILE A 239 -6.90 -1.91 -9.96
N GLY A 240 -6.16 -2.35 -8.96
CA GLY A 240 -4.70 -2.33 -8.89
C GLY A 240 -4.14 -1.28 -7.94
N HIS A 241 -2.81 -1.23 -7.90
CA HIS A 241 -2.02 -0.34 -7.05
C HIS A 241 -1.09 0.50 -7.93
N ILE A 242 -0.55 1.55 -7.38
CA ILE A 242 0.45 2.41 -8.01
C ILE A 242 1.59 2.56 -7.00
N PRO A 243 2.76 1.96 -7.23
CA PRO A 243 3.92 2.20 -6.38
C PRO A 243 4.33 3.67 -6.46
N ARG A 244 4.72 4.25 -5.32
CA ARG A 244 5.14 5.66 -5.23
C ARG A 244 6.60 5.79 -5.62
N SER A 245 6.88 5.61 -6.91
CA SER A 245 8.23 5.58 -7.50
C SER A 245 8.54 6.81 -8.38
N GLU A 246 7.68 7.82 -8.40
CA GLU A 246 7.79 8.96 -9.31
C GLU A 246 9.12 9.70 -9.18
N LEU A 247 9.63 9.87 -7.95
CA LEU A 247 10.86 10.60 -7.66
C LEU A 247 12.14 9.85 -8.05
N ILE A 248 12.03 8.56 -8.33
CA ILE A 248 13.19 7.69 -8.61
C ILE A 248 13.24 7.16 -10.04
N ILE A 249 12.28 7.57 -10.88
CA ILE A 249 12.24 7.21 -12.32
C ILE A 249 13.54 7.64 -12.99
N GLY A 250 14.13 6.71 -13.76
CA GLY A 250 15.38 6.95 -14.49
C GLY A 250 16.65 6.84 -13.65
N GLN A 251 16.53 6.64 -12.33
CA GLN A 251 17.67 6.43 -11.43
C GLN A 251 17.70 5.00 -10.87
N ILE A 252 16.53 4.47 -10.54
CA ILE A 252 16.35 3.12 -9.99
C ILE A 252 15.63 2.26 -11.01
N ASP A 253 16.04 1.00 -11.13
CA ASP A 253 15.41 0.04 -12.02
C ASP A 253 14.00 -0.31 -11.51
N LEU A 254 13.01 -0.12 -12.37
CA LEU A 254 11.61 -0.40 -12.11
C LEU A 254 11.10 -1.47 -13.06
N ASP A 255 10.14 -2.26 -12.59
CA ASP A 255 9.41 -3.18 -13.45
C ASP A 255 8.38 -2.44 -14.32
N ALA A 256 7.64 -3.20 -15.16
CA ALA A 256 6.63 -2.64 -16.06
C ALA A 256 5.43 -2.00 -15.33
N GLU A 257 5.25 -2.30 -14.04
CA GLU A 257 4.17 -1.77 -13.20
C GLU A 257 4.66 -0.62 -12.31
N GLY A 258 5.97 -0.32 -12.34
CA GLY A 258 6.61 0.78 -11.60
C GLY A 258 7.14 0.39 -10.22
N TYR A 259 7.16 -0.89 -9.86
CA TYR A 259 7.78 -1.36 -8.62
C TYR A 259 9.29 -1.41 -8.74
N VAL A 260 9.98 -1.13 -7.64
CA VAL A 260 11.44 -1.20 -7.58
C VAL A 260 11.92 -2.64 -7.69
N ILE A 261 12.88 -2.87 -8.58
CA ILE A 261 13.55 -4.15 -8.73
C ILE A 261 14.72 -4.21 -7.75
N CYS A 262 14.69 -5.20 -6.85
CA CYS A 262 15.77 -5.49 -5.93
C CYS A 262 16.59 -6.71 -6.36
N GLU A 263 17.86 -6.75 -5.93
CA GLU A 263 18.77 -7.86 -6.23
C GLU A 263 18.42 -9.13 -5.44
N GLY A 264 17.91 -10.14 -6.10
CA GLY A 264 17.58 -11.43 -5.51
C GLY A 264 16.59 -11.33 -4.35
N ARG A 265 17.00 -11.72 -3.15
CA ARG A 265 16.19 -11.64 -1.91
C ARG A 265 16.59 -10.48 -1.00
N SER A 266 17.53 -9.66 -1.43
CA SER A 266 17.98 -8.49 -0.67
C SER A 266 17.08 -7.28 -0.95
N THR A 267 17.34 -6.18 -0.25
CA THR A 267 16.68 -4.88 -0.47
C THR A 267 17.53 -3.95 -1.33
N ARG A 268 18.66 -4.43 -1.84
CA ARG A 268 19.60 -3.66 -2.67
C ARG A 268 19.00 -3.37 -4.03
N THR A 269 19.08 -2.11 -4.45
CA THR A 269 18.71 -1.67 -5.79
C THR A 269 19.94 -1.71 -6.73
N ASN A 270 19.74 -1.34 -8.00
CA ASN A 270 20.83 -1.11 -8.95
C ASN A 270 21.77 0.05 -8.55
N GLN A 271 21.36 0.94 -7.64
CA GLN A 271 22.19 2.04 -7.13
C GLN A 271 22.87 1.63 -5.81
N LYS A 272 24.21 1.65 -5.79
CA LYS A 272 24.98 1.33 -4.61
C LYS A 272 24.63 2.26 -3.43
N GLY A 273 24.33 1.70 -2.26
CA GLY A 273 23.91 2.46 -1.07
C GLY A 273 22.44 2.89 -1.07
N VAL A 274 21.64 2.43 -2.04
CA VAL A 274 20.20 2.65 -2.07
C VAL A 274 19.45 1.31 -1.91
N PHE A 275 18.55 1.28 -0.95
CA PHE A 275 17.77 0.11 -0.56
C PHE A 275 16.27 0.45 -0.72
N ALA A 276 15.45 -0.54 -1.03
CA ALA A 276 14.01 -0.35 -1.14
C ALA A 276 13.23 -1.44 -0.38
N CYS A 277 12.10 -1.07 0.22
CA CYS A 277 11.30 -1.97 1.04
C CYS A 277 9.82 -1.57 1.07
N GLY A 278 9.01 -2.45 1.64
CA GLY A 278 7.55 -2.28 1.72
C GLY A 278 6.86 -2.42 0.38
N ASP A 279 5.68 -1.83 0.28
CA ASP A 279 4.83 -1.94 -0.91
C ASP A 279 5.40 -1.22 -2.15
N LEU A 280 6.52 -0.52 -2.03
CA LEU A 280 7.28 -0.01 -3.16
C LEU A 280 7.94 -1.14 -3.97
N VAL A 281 8.19 -2.29 -3.33
CA VAL A 281 8.84 -3.49 -3.89
C VAL A 281 7.86 -4.66 -3.97
N ASP A 282 6.96 -4.77 -2.96
CA ASP A 282 6.04 -5.90 -2.81
C ASP A 282 4.77 -5.69 -3.65
N HIS A 283 4.77 -6.25 -4.87
CA HIS A 283 3.59 -6.30 -5.72
C HIS A 283 2.64 -7.47 -5.40
N THR A 284 2.99 -8.35 -4.44
CA THR A 284 2.30 -9.61 -4.16
C THR A 284 1.47 -9.57 -2.89
N TYR A 285 2.09 -9.29 -1.75
CA TYR A 285 1.44 -9.42 -0.43
C TYR A 285 0.82 -8.12 0.06
N ARG A 286 1.58 -7.02 0.02
CA ARG A 286 1.14 -5.68 0.47
C ARG A 286 0.48 -5.71 1.85
N GLN A 287 1.17 -6.32 2.81
CA GLN A 287 0.72 -6.43 4.19
C GLN A 287 1.63 -5.64 5.13
N ALA A 288 1.06 -5.12 6.23
CA ALA A 288 1.82 -4.37 7.24
C ALA A 288 3.00 -5.17 7.78
N ILE A 289 2.80 -6.47 8.02
CA ILE A 289 3.84 -7.35 8.56
C ILE A 289 4.96 -7.65 7.55
N THR A 290 4.64 -7.85 6.25
CA THR A 290 5.66 -8.03 5.21
C THR A 290 6.43 -6.75 4.97
N ALA A 291 5.74 -5.60 5.00
CA ALA A 291 6.37 -4.29 4.92
C ALA A 291 7.33 -4.06 6.09
N ALA A 292 6.91 -4.32 7.33
CA ALA A 292 7.77 -4.24 8.50
C ALA A 292 8.99 -5.18 8.38
N GLY A 293 8.78 -6.42 7.97
CA GLY A 293 9.87 -7.39 7.75
C GLY A 293 10.89 -6.93 6.71
N SER A 294 10.43 -6.37 5.59
CA SER A 294 11.32 -5.83 4.55
C SER A 294 12.04 -4.55 5.01
N GLY A 295 11.41 -3.72 5.84
CA GLY A 295 12.07 -2.57 6.48
C GLY A 295 13.21 -2.97 7.40
N CYS A 296 13.03 -4.04 8.18
CA CYS A 296 14.12 -4.66 8.95
C CYS A 296 15.28 -5.09 8.04
N ALA A 297 14.97 -5.81 6.95
CA ALA A 297 15.99 -6.27 5.99
C ALA A 297 16.76 -5.09 5.37
N ALA A 298 16.05 -3.99 5.00
CA ALA A 298 16.67 -2.81 4.42
C ALA A 298 17.64 -2.12 5.38
N ALA A 299 17.30 -2.03 6.67
CA ALA A 299 18.19 -1.48 7.67
C ALA A 299 19.46 -2.33 7.86
N LEU A 300 19.33 -3.66 7.87
CA LEU A 300 20.46 -4.58 7.99
C LEU A 300 21.37 -4.54 6.75
N ASP A 301 20.78 -4.44 5.55
CA ASP A 301 21.55 -4.27 4.30
C ASP A 301 22.30 -2.92 4.29
N ALA A 302 21.69 -1.84 4.79
CA ALA A 302 22.31 -0.53 4.94
C ALA A 302 23.46 -0.56 5.98
N GLU A 303 23.24 -1.18 7.12
CA GLU A 303 24.28 -1.38 8.15
C GLU A 303 25.50 -2.09 7.58
N LYS A 304 25.27 -3.21 6.88
CA LYS A 304 26.35 -3.96 6.24
C LYS A 304 27.08 -3.13 5.19
N PHE A 305 26.37 -2.34 4.39
CA PHE A 305 26.97 -1.45 3.39
C PHE A 305 27.85 -0.38 4.03
N LEU A 306 27.44 0.20 5.15
CA LEU A 306 28.17 1.27 5.84
C LEU A 306 29.37 0.76 6.67
N SER A 307 29.43 -0.56 6.94
CA SER A 307 30.53 -1.19 7.68
C SER A 307 31.74 -1.53 6.80
N HIS A 308 31.62 -1.34 5.50
CA HIS A 308 32.67 -1.61 4.49
C HIS A 308 33.02 -0.35 3.71
#